data_b0ec72cad34ba8a8eedc95d0830ea40d
#
_entry.id   b0ec72cad34ba8a8eedc95d0830ea40d
#
_cell.length_a   1.000
_cell.length_b   1.000
_cell.length_c   1.000
_cell.angle_alpha   90.00
_cell.angle_beta   90.00
_cell.angle_gamma   90.00
#
_symmetry.space_group_name_H-M   'P 1'
#
loop_
_entity.id
_entity.type
_entity.pdbx_description
1 polymer ?
#
loop_
_entity_poly.entity_id
_entity_poly.type
_entity_poly.pdbx_seq_one_letter_code
_entity_poly.pdbx_strand_id
1 'polypeptide(L)'
;LHYPLRRQRQMCIRDRHGSFDVWLNHVRELRAAGRMEVKFLLAASFASVLVHILGGLPFFVDLWGETEGGKTVSLMVATSVWANPDESRYIGDFKTTDVALEAKADMLNHLPMFLDDTSKTSARIRDNFEGIVYDLCSGKGKSRSNKDLGINRENRWRNVMICNGERPLSSYVSQGGAINRILEVECGEKIYQDPQKTAETVKRNYGHAGKKFVEIIKEMGEDEIRSIQKEFQKELFNTDKMQKQSISLSIVLTADKIATDLIFKDGQYISMDEAKQVLIDRNELSDNERCYHFIQDKVAMNGQRFDTVTNCEKWGILENGYAIFYSSAFDQVCKDGGFSKKSFLSWADKKALIQAQAGRQTKIKKINGTSARCVWLKLDESMDSDGFVKVEDAQEELPFK
;
A
#
# COMPACT_ATOMS: atom_id res chain seq x y z
N LEU A 1 27.28 -19.66 -14.17
CA LEU A 1 26.50 -19.29 -12.97
C LEU A 1 25.03 -18.93 -13.27
N HIS A 2 24.61 -18.72 -14.55
CA HIS A 2 23.22 -18.39 -14.93
C HIS A 2 22.31 -19.59 -15.21
N TYR A 3 22.86 -20.80 -15.32
CA TYR A 3 22.13 -22.00 -15.72
C TYR A 3 21.13 -22.54 -14.67
N PRO A 4 21.44 -22.54 -13.35
CA PRO A 4 20.51 -23.02 -12.35
C PRO A 4 19.25 -22.17 -12.20
N LEU A 5 19.40 -20.83 -12.23
CA LEU A 5 18.27 -19.88 -12.09
C LEU A 5 17.30 -19.97 -13.28
N ARG A 6 17.79 -20.15 -14.52
CA ARG A 6 16.94 -20.41 -15.68
C ARG A 6 16.18 -21.73 -15.57
N ARG A 7 16.79 -22.78 -15.01
CA ARG A 7 16.13 -24.07 -14.78
C ARG A 7 15.02 -23.95 -13.73
N GLN A 8 15.27 -23.29 -12.61
CA GLN A 8 14.25 -23.08 -11.57
C GLN A 8 13.06 -22.28 -12.10
N ARG A 9 13.30 -21.18 -12.83
CA ARG A 9 12.24 -20.41 -13.48
C ARG A 9 11.46 -21.25 -14.50
N GLN A 10 12.14 -22.07 -15.30
CA GLN A 10 11.49 -22.98 -16.24
C GLN A 10 10.69 -24.08 -15.54
N MET A 11 11.12 -24.54 -14.37
CA MET A 11 10.35 -25.49 -13.56
C MET A 11 9.07 -24.85 -13.04
N CYS A 12 9.11 -23.66 -12.49
CA CYS A 12 7.92 -22.94 -12.03
C CYS A 12 6.91 -22.68 -13.16
N ILE A 13 7.38 -22.29 -14.35
CA ILE A 13 6.52 -22.04 -15.53
C ILE A 13 5.93 -23.34 -16.13
N ARG A 14 6.59 -24.48 -15.91
CA ARG A 14 6.17 -25.80 -16.45
C ARG A 14 5.43 -26.65 -15.43
N ASP A 15 5.37 -26.22 -14.18
CA ASP A 15 4.75 -26.98 -13.11
C ASP A 15 3.22 -26.88 -13.21
N ARG A 16 2.63 -27.93 -13.81
CA ARG A 16 1.18 -28.07 -14.00
C ARG A 16 0.75 -29.44 -13.49
N HIS A 17 -0.36 -29.43 -12.80
CA HIS A 17 -0.95 -30.66 -12.28
C HIS A 17 -2.47 -30.64 -12.36
N GLY A 18 -3.08 -31.79 -12.52
CA GLY A 18 -4.51 -31.96 -12.52
C GLY A 18 -5.22 -31.40 -13.75
N SER A 19 -6.49 -31.04 -13.59
CA SER A 19 -7.37 -30.59 -14.67
C SER A 19 -7.58 -29.10 -14.62
N PHE A 20 -7.46 -28.44 -15.79
CA PHE A 20 -7.84 -27.04 -15.93
C PHE A 20 -9.34 -26.81 -15.69
N ASP A 21 -10.19 -27.70 -16.18
CA ASP A 21 -11.63 -27.53 -16.07
C ASP A 21 -12.11 -27.67 -14.62
N VAL A 22 -11.51 -28.58 -13.85
CA VAL A 22 -11.80 -28.68 -12.41
C VAL A 22 -11.39 -27.41 -11.68
N TRP A 23 -10.18 -26.89 -11.95
CA TRP A 23 -9.70 -25.64 -11.42
C TRP A 23 -10.63 -24.46 -11.80
N LEU A 24 -10.96 -24.37 -13.08
CA LEU A 24 -11.77 -23.28 -13.63
C LEU A 24 -13.18 -23.25 -13.01
N ASN A 25 -13.85 -24.39 -12.94
CA ASN A 25 -15.19 -24.48 -12.37
C ASN A 25 -15.18 -24.10 -10.89
N HIS A 26 -14.20 -24.60 -10.12
CA HIS A 26 -14.08 -24.24 -8.71
C HIS A 26 -13.80 -22.74 -8.51
N VAL A 27 -12.90 -22.15 -9.29
CA VAL A 27 -12.61 -20.72 -9.20
C VAL A 27 -13.81 -19.86 -9.63
N ARG A 28 -14.59 -20.28 -10.62
CA ARG A 28 -15.85 -19.61 -10.98
C ARG A 28 -16.86 -19.61 -9.83
N GLU A 29 -16.99 -20.73 -9.12
CA GLU A 29 -17.85 -20.82 -7.91
C GLU A 29 -17.37 -19.82 -6.85
N LEU A 30 -16.07 -19.73 -6.61
CA LEU A 30 -15.50 -18.79 -5.66
C LEU A 30 -15.73 -17.31 -6.08
N ARG A 31 -15.58 -17.00 -7.36
CA ARG A 31 -15.82 -15.65 -7.89
C ARG A 31 -17.29 -15.27 -7.85
N ALA A 32 -18.18 -16.23 -8.11
CA ALA A 32 -19.65 -16.05 -8.04
C ALA A 32 -20.16 -15.79 -6.61
N ALA A 33 -19.39 -16.16 -5.58
CA ALA A 33 -19.70 -15.80 -4.19
C ALA A 33 -19.58 -14.29 -3.91
N GLY A 34 -19.10 -13.49 -4.89
CA GLY A 34 -19.09 -12.03 -4.83
C GLY A 34 -18.01 -11.43 -3.92
N ARG A 35 -17.10 -12.25 -3.38
CA ARG A 35 -16.02 -11.76 -2.50
C ARG A 35 -14.94 -11.04 -3.32
N MET A 36 -14.75 -9.75 -3.03
CA MET A 36 -13.78 -8.92 -3.72
C MET A 36 -12.35 -9.46 -3.55
N GLU A 37 -12.01 -9.97 -2.37
CA GLU A 37 -10.68 -10.49 -2.03
C GLU A 37 -10.23 -11.58 -3.01
N VAL A 38 -11.15 -12.49 -3.37
CA VAL A 38 -10.87 -13.57 -4.33
C VAL A 38 -10.64 -13.03 -5.73
N LYS A 39 -11.55 -12.15 -6.21
CA LYS A 39 -11.43 -11.52 -7.53
C LYS A 39 -10.14 -10.73 -7.63
N PHE A 40 -9.83 -9.92 -6.61
CA PHE A 40 -8.69 -9.01 -6.60
C PHE A 40 -7.34 -9.75 -6.60
N LEU A 41 -7.18 -10.78 -5.74
CA LEU A 41 -5.93 -11.53 -5.69
C LEU A 41 -5.69 -12.35 -6.97
N LEU A 42 -6.73 -12.92 -7.57
CA LEU A 42 -6.63 -13.57 -8.88
C LEU A 42 -6.20 -12.57 -9.97
N ALA A 43 -6.84 -11.41 -10.02
CA ALA A 43 -6.50 -10.34 -10.95
C ALA A 43 -5.05 -9.86 -10.75
N ALA A 44 -4.62 -9.63 -9.50
CA ALA A 44 -3.25 -9.26 -9.14
C ALA A 44 -2.23 -10.32 -9.58
N SER A 45 -2.58 -11.60 -9.46
CA SER A 45 -1.75 -12.71 -9.92
C SER A 45 -1.54 -12.66 -11.44
N PHE A 46 -2.58 -12.44 -12.23
CA PHE A 46 -2.47 -12.25 -13.68
C PHE A 46 -1.78 -10.93 -14.05
N ALA A 47 -2.01 -9.86 -13.29
CA ALA A 47 -1.46 -8.53 -13.54
C ALA A 47 0.07 -8.51 -13.60
N SER A 48 0.73 -9.43 -12.89
CA SER A 48 2.20 -9.47 -12.80
C SER A 48 2.89 -9.51 -14.17
N VAL A 49 2.37 -10.27 -15.13
CA VAL A 49 2.96 -10.33 -16.48
C VAL A 49 2.66 -9.09 -17.33
N LEU A 50 1.69 -8.27 -16.93
CA LEU A 50 1.34 -7.01 -17.61
C LEU A 50 2.19 -5.83 -17.12
N VAL A 51 2.79 -5.89 -15.94
CA VAL A 51 3.58 -4.78 -15.35
C VAL A 51 4.64 -4.26 -16.33
N HIS A 52 5.38 -5.16 -16.98
CA HIS A 52 6.40 -4.77 -17.95
C HIS A 52 5.80 -4.21 -19.23
N ILE A 53 4.79 -4.86 -19.79
CA ILE A 53 4.10 -4.49 -21.03
C ILE A 53 3.51 -3.08 -20.93
N LEU A 54 2.95 -2.77 -19.76
CA LEU A 54 2.28 -1.49 -19.49
C LEU A 54 3.23 -0.41 -18.93
N GLY A 55 4.53 -0.71 -18.83
CA GLY A 55 5.53 0.24 -18.35
C GLY A 55 5.42 0.56 -16.85
N GLY A 56 4.74 -0.31 -16.07
CA GLY A 56 4.57 -0.16 -14.65
C GLY A 56 5.85 -0.46 -13.85
N LEU A 57 5.88 0.01 -12.61
CA LEU A 57 6.86 -0.41 -11.60
C LEU A 57 6.27 -1.57 -10.79
N PRO A 58 7.11 -2.40 -10.15
CA PRO A 58 6.63 -3.41 -9.21
C PRO A 58 5.84 -2.76 -8.07
N PHE A 59 4.85 -3.49 -7.57
CA PHE A 59 4.02 -3.03 -6.47
C PHE A 59 3.55 -4.21 -5.62
N PHE A 60 3.11 -3.92 -4.40
CA PHE A 60 2.52 -4.88 -3.49
C PHE A 60 1.00 -4.92 -3.62
N VAL A 61 0.46 -6.11 -3.44
CA VAL A 61 -0.95 -6.35 -3.12
C VAL A 61 -0.98 -7.11 -1.81
N ASP A 62 -1.57 -6.51 -0.79
CA ASP A 62 -1.63 -7.06 0.56
C ASP A 62 -3.07 -7.39 0.95
N LEU A 63 -3.29 -8.63 1.42
CA LEU A 63 -4.56 -9.07 1.99
C LEU A 63 -4.41 -9.13 3.50
N TRP A 64 -4.96 -8.17 4.21
CA TRP A 64 -4.82 -8.07 5.66
C TRP A 64 -6.15 -8.24 6.40
N GLY A 65 -6.10 -8.61 7.66
CA GLY A 65 -7.29 -8.77 8.52
C GLY A 65 -7.09 -9.81 9.61
N GLU A 66 -8.14 -10.09 10.36
CA GLU A 66 -8.10 -11.00 11.49
C GLU A 66 -7.71 -12.44 11.11
N THR A 67 -7.24 -13.19 12.10
CA THR A 67 -6.91 -14.61 11.97
C THR A 67 -8.14 -15.42 11.55
N GLU A 68 -7.92 -16.51 10.79
CA GLU A 68 -8.97 -17.43 10.27
C GLU A 68 -9.89 -16.85 9.18
N GLY A 69 -9.67 -15.65 8.67
CA GLY A 69 -10.44 -15.07 7.57
C GLY A 69 -10.31 -15.81 6.22
N GLY A 70 -9.33 -16.72 6.07
CA GLY A 70 -9.09 -17.46 4.81
C GLY A 70 -7.98 -16.84 3.95
N LYS A 71 -7.17 -15.92 4.48
CA LYS A 71 -6.11 -15.21 3.75
C LYS A 71 -5.09 -16.13 3.09
N THR A 72 -4.56 -17.11 3.81
CA THR A 72 -3.60 -18.08 3.27
C THR A 72 -4.22 -18.92 2.15
N VAL A 73 -5.50 -19.30 2.26
CA VAL A 73 -6.20 -20.01 1.17
C VAL A 73 -6.36 -19.11 -0.05
N SER A 74 -6.64 -17.82 0.13
CA SER A 74 -6.69 -16.85 -0.99
C SER A 74 -5.34 -16.72 -1.69
N LEU A 75 -4.25 -16.72 -0.92
CA LEU A 75 -2.89 -16.74 -1.48
C LEU A 75 -2.64 -18.03 -2.29
N MET A 76 -3.11 -19.18 -1.79
CA MET A 76 -3.03 -20.46 -2.52
C MET A 76 -3.84 -20.43 -3.82
N VAL A 77 -5.06 -19.88 -3.81
CA VAL A 77 -5.89 -19.73 -5.02
C VAL A 77 -5.18 -18.86 -6.05
N ALA A 78 -4.64 -17.70 -5.66
CA ALA A 78 -3.90 -16.82 -6.56
C ALA A 78 -2.60 -17.46 -7.08
N THR A 79 -1.89 -18.23 -6.25
CA THR A 79 -0.67 -18.95 -6.64
C THR A 79 -0.96 -20.09 -7.64
N SER A 80 -2.10 -20.77 -7.49
CA SER A 80 -2.49 -21.90 -8.35
C SER A 80 -2.67 -21.52 -9.83
N VAL A 81 -2.80 -20.24 -10.14
CA VAL A 81 -2.77 -19.71 -11.52
C VAL A 81 -1.50 -20.14 -12.23
N TRP A 82 -0.34 -20.13 -11.55
CA TRP A 82 0.99 -20.29 -12.12
C TRP A 82 1.70 -21.56 -11.73
N ALA A 83 1.56 -22.02 -10.48
CA ALA A 83 2.39 -23.09 -9.93
C ALA A 83 1.71 -23.78 -8.74
N ASN A 84 2.41 -24.76 -8.17
CA ASN A 84 1.97 -25.47 -6.97
C ASN A 84 1.81 -24.50 -5.80
N PRO A 85 0.58 -24.33 -5.26
CA PRO A 85 0.29 -23.40 -4.17
C PRO A 85 0.67 -23.94 -2.78
N ASP A 86 1.38 -25.05 -2.68
CA ASP A 86 1.87 -25.54 -1.40
C ASP A 86 2.90 -24.57 -0.81
N GLU A 87 2.79 -24.27 0.48
CA GLU A 87 3.64 -23.31 1.20
C GLU A 87 5.14 -23.62 1.11
N SER A 88 5.49 -24.92 0.96
CA SER A 88 6.89 -25.35 0.80
C SER A 88 7.44 -25.23 -0.62
N ARG A 89 6.65 -24.73 -1.58
CA ARG A 89 6.98 -24.73 -3.01
C ARG A 89 7.17 -23.31 -3.58
N TYR A 90 6.09 -22.72 -4.06
CA TYR A 90 6.17 -21.41 -4.73
C TYR A 90 6.00 -20.24 -3.75
N ILE A 91 5.11 -20.39 -2.77
CA ILE A 91 4.87 -19.40 -1.74
C ILE A 91 6.12 -19.35 -0.84
N GLY A 92 6.60 -18.13 -0.59
CA GLY A 92 7.68 -17.86 0.35
C GLY A 92 7.16 -17.11 1.55
N ASP A 93 8.06 -16.70 2.41
CA ASP A 93 7.79 -15.89 3.58
C ASP A 93 8.82 -14.75 3.72
N PHE A 94 8.60 -13.88 4.70
CA PHE A 94 9.53 -12.82 5.05
C PHE A 94 10.65 -13.27 6.01
N LYS A 95 10.74 -14.56 6.38
CA LYS A 95 11.84 -15.13 7.19
C LYS A 95 13.11 -15.36 6.38
N THR A 96 13.53 -14.35 5.64
CA THR A 96 14.67 -14.44 4.73
C THR A 96 15.48 -13.14 4.79
N THR A 97 16.52 -13.01 3.98
CA THR A 97 17.29 -11.77 3.89
C THR A 97 16.77 -10.90 2.75
N ASP A 98 17.00 -9.57 2.84
CA ASP A 98 16.74 -8.63 1.74
C ASP A 98 17.38 -9.06 0.43
N VAL A 99 18.64 -9.54 0.49
CA VAL A 99 19.37 -10.07 -0.68
C VAL A 99 18.67 -11.27 -1.31
N ALA A 100 18.13 -12.16 -0.48
CA ALA A 100 17.42 -13.35 -0.98
C ALA A 100 16.06 -12.97 -1.59
N LEU A 101 15.37 -11.96 -1.03
CA LEU A 101 14.15 -11.41 -1.63
C LEU A 101 14.42 -10.78 -3.00
N GLU A 102 15.46 -9.95 -3.13
CA GLU A 102 15.88 -9.39 -4.42
C GLU A 102 16.22 -10.48 -5.44
N ALA A 103 16.96 -11.52 -5.02
CA ALA A 103 17.32 -12.63 -5.89
C ALA A 103 16.10 -13.44 -6.33
N LYS A 104 15.12 -13.65 -5.43
CA LYS A 104 13.86 -14.32 -5.75
C LYS A 104 13.02 -13.47 -6.72
N ALA A 105 12.95 -12.15 -6.51
CA ALA A 105 12.24 -11.25 -7.42
C ALA A 105 12.85 -11.24 -8.83
N ASP A 106 14.19 -11.19 -8.98
CA ASP A 106 14.89 -11.30 -10.27
C ASP A 106 14.68 -12.68 -10.93
N MET A 107 14.69 -13.75 -10.14
CA MET A 107 14.44 -15.11 -10.62
C MET A 107 13.03 -15.25 -11.19
N LEU A 108 12.03 -14.75 -10.48
CA LEU A 108 10.63 -14.86 -10.89
C LEU A 108 10.29 -13.91 -12.03
N ASN A 109 10.97 -12.81 -12.15
CA ASN A 109 10.76 -11.68 -13.05
C ASN A 109 9.58 -11.83 -14.04
N HIS A 110 8.62 -10.92 -14.02
CA HIS A 110 7.31 -10.93 -14.66
C HIS A 110 6.27 -11.90 -14.04
N LEU A 111 6.66 -12.95 -13.30
CA LEU A 111 5.73 -13.79 -12.56
C LEU A 111 5.46 -13.21 -11.17
N PRO A 112 4.28 -13.41 -10.58
CA PRO A 112 3.99 -12.91 -9.25
C PRO A 112 4.88 -13.55 -8.19
N MET A 113 5.25 -12.78 -7.18
CA MET A 113 5.97 -13.26 -6.01
C MET A 113 5.00 -13.31 -4.83
N PHE A 114 4.79 -14.50 -4.28
CA PHE A 114 3.91 -14.71 -3.14
C PHE A 114 4.72 -14.83 -1.86
N LEU A 115 4.26 -14.11 -0.81
CA LEU A 115 4.91 -14.04 0.50
C LEU A 115 3.84 -14.19 1.58
N ASP A 116 3.85 -15.32 2.29
CA ASP A 116 2.91 -15.61 3.36
C ASP A 116 3.33 -14.91 4.66
N ASP A 117 2.35 -14.36 5.32
CA ASP A 117 2.37 -13.85 6.69
C ASP A 117 3.46 -12.79 7.01
N THR A 118 3.08 -11.53 6.86
CA THR A 118 3.91 -10.37 7.21
C THR A 118 4.27 -10.32 8.70
N SER A 119 3.52 -11.00 9.60
CA SER A 119 3.79 -11.05 11.03
C SER A 119 4.97 -11.95 11.40
N LYS A 120 5.29 -12.92 10.56
CA LYS A 120 6.41 -13.87 10.74
C LYS A 120 7.79 -13.27 10.40
N THR A 121 7.92 -11.97 10.31
CA THR A 121 9.20 -11.31 10.01
C THR A 121 10.20 -11.45 11.15
N SER A 122 11.49 -11.67 10.82
CA SER A 122 12.57 -11.54 11.80
C SER A 122 12.68 -10.10 12.33
N ALA A 123 13.16 -9.91 13.56
CA ALA A 123 13.35 -8.57 14.13
C ALA A 123 14.14 -7.66 13.17
N ARG A 124 15.22 -8.17 12.57
CA ARG A 124 16.06 -7.43 11.60
C ARG A 124 15.29 -6.98 10.35
N ILE A 125 14.37 -7.80 9.84
CA ILE A 125 13.53 -7.43 8.69
C ILE A 125 12.47 -6.43 9.12
N ARG A 126 11.89 -6.60 10.31
CA ARG A 126 10.88 -5.69 10.85
C ARG A 126 11.43 -4.27 11.02
N ASP A 127 12.65 -4.14 11.53
CA ASP A 127 13.32 -2.85 11.74
C ASP A 127 13.66 -2.15 10.41
N ASN A 128 13.75 -2.89 9.30
CA ASN A 128 14.05 -2.36 7.96
C ASN A 128 12.94 -2.65 6.93
N PHE A 129 11.74 -2.94 7.40
CA PHE A 129 10.65 -3.41 6.53
C PHE A 129 10.28 -2.37 5.45
N GLU A 130 10.24 -1.10 5.84
CA GLU A 130 10.02 0.02 4.93
C GLU A 130 11.05 0.07 3.80
N GLY A 131 12.34 -0.09 4.14
CA GLY A 131 13.42 -0.13 3.15
C GLY A 131 13.26 -1.32 2.19
N ILE A 132 12.85 -2.48 2.67
CA ILE A 132 12.61 -3.68 1.86
C ILE A 132 11.45 -3.47 0.88
N VAL A 133 10.33 -2.93 1.35
CA VAL A 133 9.18 -2.59 0.49
C VAL A 133 9.60 -1.61 -0.59
N TYR A 134 10.33 -0.55 -0.21
CA TYR A 134 10.82 0.44 -1.17
C TYR A 134 11.75 -0.16 -2.21
N ASP A 135 12.73 -0.97 -1.79
CA ASP A 135 13.71 -1.62 -2.66
C ASP A 135 13.02 -2.59 -3.64
N LEU A 136 12.12 -3.45 -3.15
CA LEU A 136 11.36 -4.36 -3.99
C LEU A 136 10.49 -3.61 -5.03
N CYS A 137 9.86 -2.51 -4.64
CA CYS A 137 9.08 -1.69 -5.54
C CYS A 137 9.92 -0.83 -6.49
N SER A 138 11.25 -0.70 -6.28
CA SER A 138 12.13 -0.02 -7.22
C SER A 138 12.37 -0.81 -8.51
N GLY A 139 12.19 -2.13 -8.46
CA GLY A 139 12.40 -3.04 -9.58
C GLY A 139 13.85 -3.28 -9.95
N LYS A 140 14.78 -2.93 -9.06
CA LYS A 140 16.22 -3.16 -9.20
C LYS A 140 16.84 -3.44 -7.84
N GLY A 141 17.82 -4.35 -7.82
CA GLY A 141 18.58 -4.66 -6.61
C GLY A 141 19.66 -3.63 -6.32
N LYS A 142 20.21 -3.71 -5.12
CA LYS A 142 21.37 -2.89 -4.72
C LYS A 142 22.59 -3.25 -5.53
N SER A 143 23.31 -2.25 -6.03
CA SER A 143 24.62 -2.45 -6.67
C SER A 143 25.62 -2.98 -5.65
N ARG A 144 26.32 -4.05 -5.98
CA ARG A 144 27.33 -4.69 -5.11
C ARG A 144 28.63 -4.89 -5.88
N SER A 145 29.76 -4.56 -5.24
CA SER A 145 31.08 -4.88 -5.78
C SER A 145 31.35 -6.39 -5.71
N ASN A 146 32.13 -6.89 -6.65
CA ASN A 146 32.67 -8.25 -6.60
C ASN A 146 34.08 -8.27 -5.95
N LYS A 147 34.63 -9.46 -5.78
CA LYS A 147 35.97 -9.65 -5.19
C LYS A 147 37.10 -9.04 -6.05
N ASP A 148 36.85 -8.84 -7.33
CA ASP A 148 37.81 -8.33 -8.32
C ASP A 148 37.63 -6.83 -8.57
N LEU A 149 37.04 -6.06 -7.62
CA LEU A 149 36.79 -4.62 -7.69
C LEU A 149 35.85 -4.19 -8.84
N GLY A 150 35.17 -5.13 -9.47
CA GLY A 150 34.13 -4.87 -10.45
C GLY A 150 32.75 -4.77 -9.78
N ILE A 151 31.72 -4.42 -10.57
CA ILE A 151 30.32 -4.38 -10.13
C ILE A 151 29.63 -5.68 -10.57
N ASN A 152 28.93 -6.35 -9.63
CA ASN A 152 28.10 -7.49 -9.94
C ASN A 152 26.93 -7.06 -10.84
N ARG A 153 26.41 -8.01 -11.65
CA ARG A 153 25.16 -7.78 -12.37
C ARG A 153 24.07 -7.39 -11.38
N GLU A 154 23.45 -6.26 -11.63
CA GLU A 154 22.30 -5.77 -10.86
C GLU A 154 21.05 -6.65 -11.15
N ASN A 155 20.42 -7.13 -10.11
CA ASN A 155 19.14 -7.84 -10.22
C ASN A 155 18.06 -6.87 -10.71
N ARG A 156 17.14 -7.33 -11.58
CA ARG A 156 16.05 -6.50 -12.11
C ARG A 156 14.78 -7.32 -12.28
N TRP A 157 13.67 -6.73 -11.89
CA TRP A 157 12.36 -7.37 -11.96
C TRP A 157 11.24 -6.37 -12.27
N ARG A 158 10.14 -6.90 -12.80
CA ARG A 158 8.88 -6.20 -13.07
C ARG A 158 7.73 -7.16 -12.77
N ASN A 159 7.38 -7.29 -11.51
CA ASN A 159 6.36 -8.23 -11.04
C ASN A 159 5.48 -7.60 -9.96
N VAL A 160 4.39 -8.29 -9.63
CA VAL A 160 3.55 -7.99 -8.47
C VAL A 160 4.00 -8.87 -7.31
N MET A 161 4.18 -8.28 -6.13
CA MET A 161 4.36 -8.98 -4.88
C MET A 161 3.00 -9.09 -4.20
N ILE A 162 2.55 -10.32 -3.91
CA ILE A 162 1.27 -10.59 -3.26
C ILE A 162 1.55 -11.18 -1.90
N CYS A 163 1.05 -10.54 -0.86
CA CYS A 163 1.26 -10.98 0.53
C CYS A 163 -0.04 -10.95 1.33
N ASN A 164 0.04 -11.49 2.55
CA ASN A 164 -1.03 -11.43 3.52
C ASN A 164 -0.48 -11.17 4.92
N GLY A 165 -1.33 -10.68 5.80
CA GLY A 165 -0.96 -10.38 7.17
C GLY A 165 -2.16 -10.14 8.09
N GLU A 166 -1.90 -9.95 9.38
CA GLU A 166 -2.93 -9.56 10.35
C GLU A 166 -3.14 -8.04 10.38
N ARG A 167 -2.13 -7.28 9.94
CA ARG A 167 -2.16 -5.82 9.87
C ARG A 167 -1.82 -5.38 8.45
N PRO A 168 -2.35 -4.23 8.00
CA PRO A 168 -2.02 -3.71 6.69
C PRO A 168 -0.51 -3.45 6.57
N LEU A 169 0.04 -3.73 5.40
CA LEU A 169 1.46 -3.56 5.10
C LEU A 169 1.90 -2.10 5.30
N SER A 170 1.02 -1.14 5.03
CA SER A 170 1.24 0.30 5.26
C SER A 170 1.50 0.64 6.73
N SER A 171 1.02 -0.17 7.69
CA SER A 171 1.28 0.05 9.12
C SER A 171 2.76 -0.11 9.51
N TYR A 172 3.56 -0.76 8.66
CA TYR A 172 5.01 -0.94 8.83
C TYR A 172 5.84 0.09 8.06
N VAL A 173 5.19 1.03 7.38
CA VAL A 173 5.82 1.97 6.45
C VAL A 173 5.40 3.39 6.80
N SER A 174 6.37 4.28 7.03
CA SER A 174 6.11 5.67 7.42
C SER A 174 6.16 6.66 6.24
N GLN A 175 6.91 6.34 5.18
CA GLN A 175 7.11 7.24 4.05
C GLN A 175 6.05 7.03 2.95
N GLY A 176 5.38 8.11 2.57
CA GLY A 176 4.37 8.09 1.52
C GLY A 176 4.85 7.55 0.17
N GLY A 177 6.17 7.59 -0.08
CA GLY A 177 6.76 7.02 -1.30
C GLY A 177 6.65 5.50 -1.40
N ALA A 178 6.71 4.75 -0.29
CA ALA A 178 6.52 3.31 -0.25
C ALA A 178 5.03 2.94 -0.20
N ILE A 179 4.24 3.65 0.62
CA ILE A 179 2.78 3.46 0.73
C ILE A 179 2.10 3.57 -0.65
N ASN A 180 2.53 4.51 -1.50
CA ASN A 180 2.02 4.68 -2.86
C ASN A 180 2.20 3.47 -3.80
N ARG A 181 2.89 2.43 -3.36
CA ARG A 181 3.18 1.22 -4.14
C ARG A 181 2.55 -0.03 -3.53
N ILE A 182 1.63 0.16 -2.61
CA ILE A 182 0.90 -0.89 -1.93
C ILE A 182 -0.59 -0.72 -2.24
N LEU A 183 -1.25 -1.78 -2.67
CA LEU A 183 -2.70 -1.88 -2.77
C LEU A 183 -3.15 -2.83 -1.67
N GLU A 184 -4.00 -2.36 -0.77
CA GLU A 184 -4.42 -3.11 0.41
C GLU A 184 -5.88 -3.50 0.30
N VAL A 185 -6.15 -4.77 0.58
CA VAL A 185 -7.49 -5.33 0.63
C VAL A 185 -7.74 -5.83 2.05
N GLU A 186 -8.74 -5.29 2.72
CA GLU A 186 -9.14 -5.74 4.04
C GLU A 186 -10.01 -7.00 3.94
N CYS A 187 -9.68 -8.00 4.74
CA CYS A 187 -10.47 -9.21 4.91
C CYS A 187 -11.36 -9.04 6.15
N GLY A 188 -12.56 -8.50 5.96
CA GLY A 188 -13.48 -8.22 7.08
C GLY A 188 -14.23 -9.42 7.61
N GLU A 189 -14.46 -10.44 6.77
CA GLU A 189 -15.22 -11.63 7.11
C GLU A 189 -14.60 -12.89 6.52
N LYS A 190 -15.16 -14.06 6.89
CA LYS A 190 -14.75 -15.36 6.37
C LYS A 190 -14.93 -15.43 4.85
N ILE A 191 -13.83 -15.54 4.10
CA ILE A 191 -13.85 -15.50 2.62
C ILE A 191 -14.47 -16.78 2.04
N TYR A 192 -14.20 -17.94 2.63
CA TYR A 192 -14.58 -19.24 2.12
C TYR A 192 -15.55 -19.97 3.05
N GLN A 193 -16.58 -20.59 2.49
CA GLN A 193 -17.45 -21.50 3.24
C GLN A 193 -16.70 -22.77 3.64
N ASP A 194 -15.91 -23.33 2.73
CA ASP A 194 -15.06 -24.50 2.95
C ASP A 194 -13.62 -24.21 2.49
N PRO A 195 -12.80 -23.62 3.38
CA PRO A 195 -11.41 -23.29 3.05
C PRO A 195 -10.54 -24.53 2.81
N GLN A 196 -10.82 -25.65 3.48
CA GLN A 196 -10.06 -26.88 3.31
C GLN A 196 -10.31 -27.50 1.93
N LYS A 197 -11.56 -27.62 1.50
CA LYS A 197 -11.92 -28.09 0.16
C LYS A 197 -11.27 -27.22 -0.92
N THR A 198 -11.28 -25.90 -0.73
CA THR A 198 -10.66 -24.96 -1.68
C THR A 198 -9.16 -25.19 -1.76
N ALA A 199 -8.45 -25.28 -0.63
CA ALA A 199 -7.02 -25.52 -0.59
C ALA A 199 -6.65 -26.87 -1.25
N GLU A 200 -7.39 -27.96 -0.96
CA GLU A 200 -7.16 -29.26 -1.57
C GLU A 200 -7.39 -29.23 -3.09
N THR A 201 -8.45 -28.54 -3.54
CA THR A 201 -8.78 -28.47 -4.97
C THR A 201 -7.67 -27.77 -5.75
N VAL A 202 -7.18 -26.60 -5.26
CA VAL A 202 -6.13 -25.84 -5.95
C VAL A 202 -4.75 -26.50 -5.82
N LYS A 203 -4.46 -27.26 -4.75
CA LYS A 203 -3.23 -28.05 -4.61
C LYS A 203 -3.19 -29.23 -5.58
N ARG A 204 -4.34 -29.75 -6.00
CA ARG A 204 -4.44 -30.85 -6.98
C ARG A 204 -4.59 -30.37 -8.42
N ASN A 205 -4.94 -29.10 -8.64
CA ASN A 205 -5.20 -28.55 -9.96
C ASN A 205 -4.59 -27.15 -10.06
N TYR A 206 -3.45 -27.00 -10.74
CA TYR A 206 -2.73 -25.71 -10.80
C TYR A 206 -1.89 -25.55 -12.08
N GLY A 207 -1.42 -24.31 -12.34
CA GLY A 207 -0.43 -23.94 -13.34
C GLY A 207 -0.94 -23.85 -14.77
N HIS A 208 -2.24 -24.05 -15.01
CA HIS A 208 -2.82 -24.04 -16.35
C HIS A 208 -3.25 -22.64 -16.80
N ALA A 209 -3.87 -21.87 -15.89
CA ALA A 209 -4.49 -20.58 -16.24
C ALA A 209 -3.47 -19.52 -16.62
N GLY A 210 -2.34 -19.46 -15.95
CA GLY A 210 -1.28 -18.50 -16.25
C GLY A 210 -0.71 -18.69 -17.67
N LYS A 211 -0.53 -19.94 -18.11
CA LYS A 211 -0.09 -20.21 -19.49
C LYS A 211 -1.12 -19.72 -20.50
N LYS A 212 -2.41 -20.03 -20.29
CA LYS A 212 -3.49 -19.58 -21.17
C LYS A 212 -3.54 -18.05 -21.22
N PHE A 213 -3.36 -17.38 -20.09
CA PHE A 213 -3.33 -15.92 -20.04
C PHE A 213 -2.16 -15.34 -20.87
N VAL A 214 -0.96 -15.94 -20.79
CA VAL A 214 0.19 -15.51 -21.59
C VAL A 214 -0.06 -15.73 -23.09
N GLU A 215 -0.73 -16.80 -23.48
CA GLU A 215 -1.13 -17.05 -24.88
C GLU A 215 -2.11 -15.96 -25.35
N ILE A 216 -3.14 -15.66 -24.57
CA ILE A 216 -4.14 -14.61 -24.86
C ILE A 216 -3.48 -13.23 -25.03
N ILE A 217 -2.64 -12.79 -24.09
CA ILE A 217 -2.02 -11.46 -24.18
C ILE A 217 -1.05 -11.32 -25.36
N LYS A 218 -0.46 -12.44 -25.83
CA LYS A 218 0.36 -12.44 -27.05
C LYS A 218 -0.48 -12.29 -28.31
N GLU A 219 -1.66 -12.90 -28.33
CA GLU A 219 -2.61 -12.81 -29.47
C GLU A 219 -3.24 -11.42 -29.53
N MET A 220 -3.60 -10.81 -28.38
CA MET A 220 -4.14 -9.46 -28.31
C MET A 220 -3.15 -8.40 -28.78
N GLY A 221 -1.88 -8.54 -28.41
CA GLY A 221 -0.84 -7.53 -28.65
C GLY A 221 -0.84 -6.39 -27.65
N GLU A 222 0.28 -5.68 -27.61
CA GLU A 222 0.52 -4.65 -26.59
C GLU A 222 -0.40 -3.42 -26.71
N ASP A 223 -0.76 -3.02 -27.93
CA ASP A 223 -1.55 -1.80 -28.17
C ASP A 223 -2.98 -1.95 -27.64
N GLU A 224 -3.60 -3.11 -27.83
CA GLU A 224 -4.94 -3.41 -27.31
C GLU A 224 -4.93 -3.44 -25.78
N ILE A 225 -3.94 -4.11 -25.17
CA ILE A 225 -3.78 -4.16 -23.71
C ILE A 225 -3.59 -2.75 -23.15
N ARG A 226 -2.79 -1.90 -23.79
CA ARG A 226 -2.59 -0.49 -23.39
C ARG A 226 -3.87 0.34 -23.54
N SER A 227 -4.69 0.06 -24.54
CA SER A 227 -5.98 0.74 -24.72
C SER A 227 -6.91 0.46 -23.54
N ILE A 228 -7.04 -0.81 -23.13
CA ILE A 228 -7.85 -1.22 -21.98
C ILE A 228 -7.36 -0.53 -20.71
N GLN A 229 -6.03 -0.50 -20.46
CA GLN A 229 -5.48 0.18 -19.31
C GLN A 229 -5.80 1.68 -19.27
N LYS A 230 -5.70 2.36 -20.42
CA LYS A 230 -5.98 3.80 -20.52
C LYS A 230 -7.43 4.14 -20.17
N GLU A 231 -8.38 3.29 -20.48
CA GLU A 231 -9.78 3.46 -20.09
C GLU A 231 -9.91 3.47 -18.55
N PHE A 232 -9.35 2.47 -17.87
CA PHE A 232 -9.32 2.42 -16.41
C PHE A 232 -8.57 3.59 -15.80
N GLN A 233 -7.41 3.97 -16.36
CA GLN A 233 -6.66 5.13 -15.86
C GLN A 233 -7.47 6.43 -15.95
N LYS A 234 -8.18 6.65 -17.05
CA LYS A 234 -9.01 7.84 -17.22
C LYS A 234 -10.07 7.95 -16.13
N GLU A 235 -10.69 6.83 -15.75
CA GLU A 235 -11.71 6.81 -14.71
C GLU A 235 -11.12 7.00 -13.31
N LEU A 236 -10.00 6.33 -13.02
CA LEU A 236 -9.33 6.41 -11.73
C LEU A 236 -8.66 7.77 -11.47
N PHE A 237 -8.13 8.45 -12.49
CA PHE A 237 -7.46 9.74 -12.34
C PHE A 237 -8.43 10.91 -12.12
N ASN A 238 -9.71 10.74 -12.41
CA ASN A 238 -10.75 11.73 -12.12
C ASN A 238 -11.21 11.71 -10.66
N THR A 239 -10.49 11.01 -9.79
CA THR A 239 -10.77 10.92 -8.36
C THR A 239 -9.70 11.63 -7.52
N ASP A 240 -10.01 11.96 -6.26
CA ASP A 240 -9.04 12.53 -5.31
C ASP A 240 -8.06 11.49 -4.75
N LYS A 241 -8.03 10.31 -5.35
CA LYS A 241 -7.16 9.20 -4.97
C LYS A 241 -5.72 9.36 -5.47
N MET A 242 -4.80 8.59 -4.90
CA MET A 242 -3.37 8.67 -5.24
C MET A 242 -3.07 8.17 -6.66
N GLN A 243 -2.53 9.04 -7.50
CA GLN A 243 -2.26 8.72 -8.91
C GLN A 243 -1.33 7.51 -9.11
N LYS A 244 -0.32 7.32 -8.25
CA LYS A 244 0.61 6.20 -8.38
C LYS A 244 -0.05 4.87 -8.07
N GLN A 245 -0.90 4.81 -7.03
CA GLN A 245 -1.72 3.63 -6.74
C GLN A 245 -2.73 3.38 -7.87
N SER A 246 -3.34 4.44 -8.43
CA SER A 246 -4.26 4.35 -9.57
C SER A 246 -3.60 3.72 -10.80
N ILE A 247 -2.30 3.97 -11.05
CA ILE A 247 -1.56 3.29 -12.12
C ILE A 247 -1.44 1.80 -11.82
N SER A 248 -1.03 1.40 -10.61
CA SER A 248 -0.92 -0.01 -10.23
C SER A 248 -2.28 -0.72 -10.29
N LEU A 249 -3.33 -0.07 -9.78
CA LEU A 249 -4.69 -0.59 -9.82
C LEU A 249 -5.21 -0.75 -11.25
N SER A 250 -4.93 0.19 -12.16
CA SER A 250 -5.32 0.07 -13.58
C SER A 250 -4.72 -1.18 -14.24
N ILE A 251 -3.50 -1.60 -13.84
CA ILE A 251 -2.88 -2.84 -14.32
C ILE A 251 -3.66 -4.06 -13.81
N VAL A 252 -4.07 -4.04 -12.53
CA VAL A 252 -4.89 -5.12 -11.94
C VAL A 252 -6.24 -5.22 -12.63
N LEU A 253 -6.94 -4.09 -12.84
CA LEU A 253 -8.24 -4.07 -13.51
C LEU A 253 -8.14 -4.50 -14.99
N THR A 254 -7.05 -4.16 -15.67
CA THR A 254 -6.78 -4.65 -17.03
C THR A 254 -6.64 -6.17 -17.04
N ALA A 255 -5.92 -6.75 -16.08
CA ALA A 255 -5.78 -8.19 -15.95
C ALA A 255 -7.11 -8.87 -15.60
N ASP A 256 -7.90 -8.28 -14.69
CA ASP A 256 -9.24 -8.77 -14.34
C ASP A 256 -10.14 -8.83 -15.56
N LYS A 257 -10.21 -7.72 -16.33
CA LYS A 257 -11.03 -7.67 -17.54
C LYS A 257 -10.63 -8.76 -18.55
N ILE A 258 -9.36 -8.86 -18.87
CA ILE A 258 -8.87 -9.87 -19.83
C ILE A 258 -9.15 -11.29 -19.33
N ALA A 259 -8.87 -11.57 -18.06
CA ALA A 259 -9.09 -12.89 -17.48
C ALA A 259 -10.59 -13.22 -17.39
N THR A 260 -11.44 -12.26 -17.02
CA THR A 260 -12.89 -12.43 -16.96
C THR A 260 -13.49 -12.68 -18.32
N ASP A 261 -13.11 -11.93 -19.34
CA ASP A 261 -13.65 -12.09 -20.71
C ASP A 261 -13.19 -13.38 -21.39
N LEU A 262 -11.91 -13.77 -21.21
CA LEU A 262 -11.30 -14.78 -22.09
C LEU A 262 -10.95 -16.10 -21.38
N ILE A 263 -10.82 -16.11 -20.04
CA ILE A 263 -10.54 -17.32 -19.25
C ILE A 263 -11.78 -17.75 -18.48
N PHE A 264 -12.25 -16.87 -17.58
CA PHE A 264 -13.35 -17.21 -16.67
C PHE A 264 -14.70 -17.23 -17.40
N LYS A 265 -14.98 -16.27 -18.25
CA LYS A 265 -16.24 -16.11 -19.00
C LYS A 265 -17.46 -16.17 -18.10
N ASP A 266 -17.35 -15.54 -16.91
CA ASP A 266 -18.35 -15.59 -15.85
C ASP A 266 -19.02 -14.23 -15.57
N GLY A 267 -18.51 -13.15 -16.19
CA GLY A 267 -19.01 -11.80 -16.00
C GLY A 267 -18.77 -11.21 -14.60
N GLN A 268 -17.94 -11.86 -13.76
CA GLN A 268 -17.67 -11.44 -12.38
C GLN A 268 -16.47 -10.49 -12.34
N TYR A 269 -16.63 -9.27 -12.86
CA TYR A 269 -15.59 -8.24 -12.82
C TYR A 269 -15.42 -7.66 -11.41
N ILE A 270 -14.25 -7.08 -11.17
CA ILE A 270 -14.07 -6.13 -10.07
C ILE A 270 -14.79 -4.84 -10.48
N SER A 271 -15.80 -4.42 -9.71
CA SER A 271 -16.49 -3.16 -9.98
C SER A 271 -15.58 -1.96 -9.67
N MET A 272 -15.87 -0.80 -10.26
CA MET A 272 -15.09 0.41 -10.02
C MET A 272 -15.21 0.88 -8.56
N ASP A 273 -16.34 0.65 -7.91
CA ASP A 273 -16.55 0.99 -6.49
C ASP A 273 -15.72 0.08 -5.58
N GLU A 274 -15.67 -1.24 -5.84
CA GLU A 274 -14.75 -2.16 -5.16
C GLU A 274 -13.29 -1.74 -5.37
N ALA A 275 -12.93 -1.38 -6.60
CA ALA A 275 -11.58 -0.96 -6.94
C ALA A 275 -11.14 0.31 -6.22
N LYS A 276 -12.03 1.30 -6.08
CA LYS A 276 -11.73 2.56 -5.38
C LYS A 276 -11.49 2.38 -3.88
N GLN A 277 -12.03 1.33 -3.27
CA GLN A 277 -11.83 1.05 -1.83
C GLN A 277 -10.39 0.68 -1.49
N VAL A 278 -9.61 0.15 -2.44
CA VAL A 278 -8.19 -0.16 -2.22
C VAL A 278 -7.26 1.03 -2.42
N LEU A 279 -7.79 2.19 -2.82
CA LEU A 279 -7.01 3.41 -3.02
C LEU A 279 -7.11 4.31 -1.80
N ILE A 280 -5.97 4.80 -1.35
CA ILE A 280 -5.87 5.75 -0.25
C ILE A 280 -6.11 7.18 -0.77
N ASP A 281 -6.77 8.01 0.02
CA ASP A 281 -6.97 9.42 -0.31
C ASP A 281 -5.64 10.19 -0.25
N ARG A 282 -5.50 11.18 -1.14
CA ARG A 282 -4.27 12.01 -1.22
C ARG A 282 -3.98 12.71 0.11
N ASN A 283 -5.02 13.12 0.80
CA ASN A 283 -4.92 13.88 2.05
C ASN A 283 -4.39 12.99 3.18
N GLU A 284 -4.81 11.73 3.25
CA GLU A 284 -4.35 10.78 4.26
C GLU A 284 -2.86 10.43 4.14
N LEU A 285 -2.27 10.58 2.95
CA LEU A 285 -0.86 10.23 2.68
C LEU A 285 0.09 11.41 2.67
N SER A 286 -0.41 12.65 2.70
CA SER A 286 0.45 13.82 2.75
C SER A 286 1.17 13.87 4.09
N ASP A 287 2.48 13.66 4.11
CA ASP A 287 3.31 13.82 5.32
C ASP A 287 3.06 15.16 6.01
N ASN A 288 2.77 16.20 5.22
CA ASN A 288 2.50 17.53 5.74
C ASN A 288 1.10 17.66 6.34
N GLU A 289 0.09 16.97 5.79
CA GLU A 289 -1.26 16.92 6.38
C GLU A 289 -1.26 16.05 7.64
N ARG A 290 -0.61 14.91 7.63
CA ARG A 290 -0.39 14.09 8.85
C ARG A 290 0.35 14.89 9.92
N CYS A 291 1.37 15.68 9.52
CA CYS A 291 2.06 16.59 10.43
C CYS A 291 1.11 17.65 11.00
N TYR A 292 0.23 18.20 10.18
CA TYR A 292 -0.76 19.20 10.61
C TYR A 292 -1.70 18.64 11.68
N HIS A 293 -2.32 17.49 11.41
CA HIS A 293 -3.19 16.81 12.38
C HIS A 293 -2.42 16.42 13.66
N PHE A 294 -1.23 15.86 13.52
CA PHE A 294 -0.38 15.55 14.68
C PHE A 294 -0.07 16.78 15.55
N ILE A 295 0.19 17.93 14.93
CA ILE A 295 0.43 19.17 15.69
C ILE A 295 -0.86 19.64 16.37
N GLN A 296 -2.01 19.55 15.71
CA GLN A 296 -3.31 19.86 16.32
C GLN A 296 -3.60 18.97 17.54
N ASP A 297 -3.40 17.65 17.42
CA ASP A 297 -3.54 16.72 18.54
C ASP A 297 -2.60 17.08 19.69
N LYS A 298 -1.33 17.42 19.37
CA LYS A 298 -0.37 17.88 20.39
C LYS A 298 -0.76 19.16 21.08
N VAL A 299 -1.39 20.10 20.36
CA VAL A 299 -1.94 21.32 20.94
C VAL A 299 -3.09 21.00 21.88
N ALA A 300 -4.04 20.18 21.43
CA ALA A 300 -5.21 19.78 22.22
C ALA A 300 -4.80 19.02 23.50
N MET A 301 -3.88 18.05 23.38
CA MET A 301 -3.41 17.25 24.54
C MET A 301 -2.55 18.03 25.52
N ASN A 302 -1.99 19.19 25.13
CA ASN A 302 -1.02 19.94 25.93
C ASN A 302 -1.43 21.41 26.09
N GLY A 303 -2.72 21.71 26.21
CA GLY A 303 -3.24 23.08 26.38
C GLY A 303 -2.53 23.88 27.49
N GLN A 304 -2.15 23.23 28.58
CA GLN A 304 -1.39 23.86 29.68
C GLN A 304 -0.02 24.43 29.26
N ARG A 305 0.56 23.97 28.16
CA ARG A 305 1.83 24.49 27.64
C ARG A 305 1.64 25.79 26.82
N PHE A 306 0.40 26.18 26.59
CA PHE A 306 0.02 27.39 25.88
C PHE A 306 -0.65 28.44 26.78
N ASP A 307 -1.06 28.07 28.00
CA ASP A 307 -1.63 29.03 28.95
C ASP A 307 -0.51 29.81 29.68
N THR A 308 -0.89 30.89 30.34
CA THR A 308 0.05 31.74 31.10
C THR A 308 0.07 31.41 32.58
N VAL A 309 -0.77 30.51 33.07
CA VAL A 309 -1.04 30.30 34.49
C VAL A 309 -0.27 29.08 35.01
N THR A 310 -0.17 28.02 34.23
CA THR A 310 0.44 26.76 34.68
C THR A 310 1.96 26.84 34.72
N ASN A 311 2.57 26.35 35.79
CA ASN A 311 4.03 26.32 35.93
C ASN A 311 4.63 25.09 35.22
N CYS A 312 4.71 25.14 33.92
CA CYS A 312 5.35 24.12 33.08
C CYS A 312 6.16 24.77 31.95
N GLU A 313 6.98 23.98 31.26
CA GLU A 313 7.67 24.43 30.04
C GLU A 313 6.65 24.86 29.00
N LYS A 314 6.75 26.07 28.50
CA LYS A 314 5.81 26.64 27.53
C LYS A 314 6.22 26.38 26.11
N TRP A 315 5.27 25.94 25.30
CA TRP A 315 5.44 25.80 23.85
C TRP A 315 5.06 27.04 23.07
N GLY A 316 4.20 27.88 23.63
CA GLY A 316 3.71 29.10 22.99
C GLY A 316 2.47 29.67 23.66
N ILE A 317 1.60 30.27 22.86
CA ILE A 317 0.29 30.79 23.30
C ILE A 317 -0.77 30.47 22.25
N LEU A 318 -2.04 30.38 22.66
CA LEU A 318 -3.19 30.32 21.75
C LEU A 318 -3.81 31.71 21.65
N GLU A 319 -4.01 32.23 20.44
CA GLU A 319 -4.57 33.56 20.22
C GLU A 319 -5.25 33.63 18.85
N ASN A 320 -6.51 34.07 18.82
CA ASN A 320 -7.28 34.32 17.58
C ASN A 320 -7.31 33.16 16.58
N GLY A 321 -7.50 31.92 17.04
CA GLY A 321 -7.54 30.73 16.18
C GLY A 321 -6.17 30.28 15.70
N TYR A 322 -5.07 30.77 16.28
CA TYR A 322 -3.71 30.37 15.98
C TYR A 322 -3.03 29.76 17.20
N ALA A 323 -2.32 28.68 16.96
CA ALA A 323 -1.29 28.21 17.88
C ALA A 323 0.04 28.92 17.52
N ILE A 324 0.51 29.78 18.41
CA ILE A 324 1.72 30.58 18.24
C ILE A 324 2.84 29.89 18.99
N PHE A 325 3.58 29.02 18.33
CA PHE A 325 4.66 28.25 18.93
C PHE A 325 5.98 29.04 18.99
N TYR A 326 6.74 28.88 20.04
CA TYR A 326 8.18 29.17 19.98
C TYR A 326 8.84 28.29 18.92
N SER A 327 9.77 28.87 18.13
CA SER A 327 10.36 28.17 16.99
C SER A 327 11.11 26.88 17.38
N SER A 328 11.70 26.82 18.59
CA SER A 328 12.35 25.64 19.14
C SER A 328 11.35 24.56 19.56
N ALA A 329 10.27 24.93 20.23
CA ALA A 329 9.21 24.00 20.62
C ALA A 329 8.54 23.39 19.38
N PHE A 330 8.25 24.21 18.35
CA PHE A 330 7.72 23.70 17.10
C PHE A 330 8.65 22.71 16.38
N ASP A 331 9.97 22.98 16.40
CA ASP A 331 10.98 22.08 15.87
C ASP A 331 11.00 20.74 16.62
N GLN A 332 10.88 20.78 17.94
CA GLN A 332 10.82 19.56 18.76
C GLN A 332 9.54 18.76 18.49
N VAL A 333 8.37 19.40 18.43
CA VAL A 333 7.11 18.73 18.13
C VAL A 333 7.14 18.05 16.76
N CYS A 334 7.69 18.72 15.74
CA CYS A 334 7.86 18.09 14.43
C CYS A 334 8.81 16.87 14.48
N LYS A 335 9.93 16.95 15.22
CA LYS A 335 10.88 15.85 15.39
C LYS A 335 10.27 14.67 16.13
N ASP A 336 9.49 14.93 17.17
CA ASP A 336 8.80 13.89 17.94
C ASP A 336 7.81 13.09 17.09
N GLY A 337 7.19 13.73 16.09
CA GLY A 337 6.33 13.09 15.10
C GLY A 337 7.08 12.50 13.88
N GLY A 338 8.40 12.66 13.81
CA GLY A 338 9.19 12.20 12.66
C GLY A 338 9.03 13.07 11.40
N PHE A 339 8.54 14.31 11.54
CA PHE A 339 8.24 15.20 10.41
C PHE A 339 9.34 16.24 10.17
N SER A 340 9.46 16.67 8.91
CA SER A 340 10.35 17.76 8.51
C SER A 340 9.69 19.13 8.69
N LYS A 341 10.13 19.90 9.69
CA LYS A 341 9.67 21.28 9.90
C LYS A 341 9.75 22.13 8.63
N LYS A 342 10.84 22.02 7.87
CA LYS A 342 11.05 22.80 6.64
C LYS A 342 10.03 22.45 5.57
N SER A 343 9.77 21.16 5.37
CA SER A 343 8.76 20.68 4.41
C SER A 343 7.36 21.15 4.83
N PHE A 344 7.02 20.94 6.09
CA PHE A 344 5.73 21.34 6.64
C PHE A 344 5.46 22.86 6.50
N LEU A 345 6.39 23.70 6.93
CA LEU A 345 6.20 25.15 6.85
C LEU A 345 6.07 25.64 5.40
N SER A 346 6.79 25.03 4.45
CA SER A 346 6.66 25.37 3.03
C SER A 346 5.29 24.98 2.46
N TRP A 347 4.75 23.85 2.89
CA TRP A 347 3.42 23.39 2.52
C TRP A 347 2.32 24.23 3.18
N ALA A 348 2.44 24.49 4.49
CA ALA A 348 1.48 25.27 5.27
C ALA A 348 1.37 26.72 4.79
N ASP A 349 2.47 27.31 4.34
CA ASP A 349 2.50 28.64 3.74
C ASP A 349 1.68 28.68 2.44
N LYS A 350 1.87 27.70 1.56
CA LYS A 350 1.09 27.56 0.30
C LYS A 350 -0.40 27.32 0.54
N LYS A 351 -0.76 26.70 1.65
CA LYS A 351 -2.15 26.45 2.08
C LYS A 351 -2.74 27.60 2.90
N ALA A 352 -1.98 28.70 3.12
CA ALA A 352 -2.37 29.82 3.99
C ALA A 352 -2.71 29.39 5.43
N LEU A 353 -2.08 28.32 5.92
CA LEU A 353 -2.22 27.82 7.29
C LEU A 353 -1.25 28.47 8.28
N ILE A 354 -0.28 29.26 7.81
CA ILE A 354 0.62 30.00 8.68
C ILE A 354 0.56 31.51 8.39
N GLN A 355 0.79 32.28 9.45
CA GLN A 355 1.10 33.71 9.26
C GLN A 355 2.62 33.91 9.26
N ALA A 356 3.12 34.48 8.18
CA ALA A 356 4.54 34.68 7.97
C ALA A 356 4.89 36.15 7.71
N GLN A 357 6.13 36.56 7.99
CA GLN A 357 6.67 37.82 7.50
C GLN A 357 7.21 37.63 6.08
N ALA A 358 7.19 38.70 5.27
CA ALA A 358 7.73 38.63 3.91
C ALA A 358 9.13 37.98 3.86
N GLY A 359 9.26 36.94 3.06
CA GLY A 359 10.49 36.17 2.90
C GLY A 359 10.88 35.24 4.06
N ARG A 360 9.98 35.01 5.03
CA ARG A 360 10.24 34.12 6.19
C ARG A 360 8.97 33.38 6.59
N GLN A 361 9.08 32.13 7.05
CA GLN A 361 7.96 31.31 7.52
C GLN A 361 7.68 31.46 9.03
N THR A 362 8.19 32.52 9.66
CA THR A 362 8.03 32.83 11.09
C THR A 362 7.76 34.30 11.28
N LYS A 363 7.08 34.68 12.39
CA LYS A 363 6.76 36.04 12.78
C LYS A 363 7.22 36.31 14.22
N ILE A 364 7.65 37.55 14.51
CA ILE A 364 8.06 37.92 15.87
C ILE A 364 6.79 38.22 16.70
N LYS A 365 6.74 37.65 17.90
CA LYS A 365 5.70 37.96 18.91
C LYS A 365 6.38 38.32 20.23
N LYS A 366 5.83 39.31 20.90
CA LYS A 366 6.22 39.64 22.27
C LYS A 366 5.38 38.81 23.24
N ILE A 367 6.02 37.91 23.97
CA ILE A 367 5.39 36.98 24.94
C ILE A 367 6.07 37.25 26.29
N ASN A 368 5.31 37.51 27.35
CA ASN A 368 5.82 37.79 28.69
C ASN A 368 6.93 38.85 28.72
N GLY A 369 6.76 39.92 27.96
CA GLY A 369 7.72 41.04 27.89
C GLY A 369 8.93 40.78 26.96
N THR A 370 9.16 39.58 26.50
CA THR A 370 10.31 39.22 25.66
C THR A 370 9.88 38.95 24.21
N SER A 371 10.63 39.48 23.24
CA SER A 371 10.38 39.25 21.83
C SER A 371 10.95 37.88 21.39
N ALA A 372 10.09 37.00 20.90
CA ALA A 372 10.46 35.68 20.41
C ALA A 372 10.05 35.49 18.96
N ARG A 373 10.84 34.68 18.24
CA ARG A 373 10.49 34.22 16.88
C ARG A 373 9.57 33.02 16.98
N CYS A 374 8.37 33.12 16.38
CA CYS A 374 7.31 32.14 16.53
C CYS A 374 6.81 31.65 15.17
N VAL A 375 6.34 30.41 15.15
CA VAL A 375 5.50 29.84 14.08
C VAL A 375 4.03 30.11 14.47
N TRP A 376 3.30 30.73 13.59
CA TRP A 376 1.89 31.04 13.76
C TRP A 376 1.09 30.06 12.91
N LEU A 377 0.58 29.00 13.51
CA LEU A 377 -0.17 27.96 12.84
C LEU A 377 -1.67 28.18 13.08
N LYS A 378 -2.45 28.28 12.00
CA LYS A 378 -3.91 28.34 12.07
C LYS A 378 -4.44 26.98 12.53
N LEU A 379 -5.30 26.97 13.53
CA LEU A 379 -6.04 25.78 13.96
C LEU A 379 -7.34 25.68 13.13
N ASP A 380 -7.87 24.46 12.98
CA ASP A 380 -9.17 24.27 12.33
C ASP A 380 -10.28 24.95 13.12
N GLU A 381 -11.27 25.47 12.42
CA GLU A 381 -12.41 26.18 13.02
C GLU A 381 -13.29 25.29 13.92
N SER A 382 -13.10 23.97 13.86
CA SER A 382 -13.72 23.01 14.77
C SER A 382 -13.16 23.04 16.19
N MET A 383 -11.99 23.67 16.42
CA MET A 383 -11.42 23.88 17.75
C MET A 383 -11.75 25.29 18.24
N ASP A 384 -12.41 25.39 19.38
CA ASP A 384 -12.62 26.67 20.06
C ASP A 384 -11.28 27.18 20.65
N SER A 385 -11.33 28.41 21.21
CA SER A 385 -10.16 29.09 21.84
C SER A 385 -9.52 28.28 22.96
N ASP A 386 -10.22 27.28 23.51
CA ASP A 386 -9.78 26.43 24.62
C ASP A 386 -9.26 25.08 24.14
N GLY A 387 -9.25 24.84 22.80
CA GLY A 387 -8.70 23.63 22.18
C GLY A 387 -9.66 22.44 22.14
N PHE A 388 -10.95 22.67 22.39
CA PHE A 388 -11.98 21.64 22.32
C PHE A 388 -12.75 21.70 21.00
N VAL A 389 -13.09 20.55 20.45
CA VAL A 389 -13.99 20.43 19.30
C VAL A 389 -15.40 20.80 19.76
N LYS A 390 -16.03 21.79 19.13
CA LYS A 390 -17.46 22.00 19.29
C LYS A 390 -18.19 20.77 18.76
N VAL A 391 -18.72 19.94 19.65
CA VAL A 391 -19.71 18.94 19.28
C VAL A 391 -20.94 19.75 18.90
N GLU A 392 -21.30 19.80 17.62
CA GLU A 392 -22.65 20.23 17.23
C GLU A 392 -23.62 19.34 17.96
N ASP A 393 -24.52 19.92 18.76
CA ASP A 393 -25.58 19.22 19.46
C ASP A 393 -26.40 18.43 18.42
N ALA A 394 -26.05 17.16 18.21
CA ALA A 394 -26.96 16.22 17.64
C ALA A 394 -28.11 16.09 18.66
N GLN A 395 -29.22 16.74 18.41
CA GLN A 395 -30.46 16.49 19.11
C GLN A 395 -30.87 15.05 18.83
N GLU A 396 -30.31 14.10 19.57
CA GLU A 396 -30.90 12.79 19.74
C GLU A 396 -32.18 12.98 20.56
N GLU A 397 -33.32 12.99 19.89
CA GLU A 397 -34.59 12.73 20.54
C GLU A 397 -34.50 11.37 21.23
N LEU A 398 -34.46 11.40 22.56
CA LEU A 398 -34.51 10.20 23.38
C LEU A 398 -35.84 9.48 23.11
N PRO A 399 -35.85 8.21 22.73
CA PRO A 399 -37.09 7.45 22.46
C PRO A 399 -37.68 6.88 23.77
N PHE A 400 -38.09 7.75 24.66
CA PHE A 400 -38.97 7.30 25.79
C PHE A 400 -40.02 8.37 26.07
N LYS A 401 -41.20 8.11 25.54
CA LYS A 401 -42.50 8.43 26.17
C LYS A 401 -43.23 7.15 26.40
#